data_bc1376374ef63f69bb99a93e63aab03e
#
_entry.id   bc1376374ef63f69bb99a93e63aab03e
#
_cell.length_a   1.000
_cell.length_b   1.000
_cell.length_c   1.000
_cell.angle_alpha   90.00
_cell.angle_beta   90.00
_cell.angle_gamma   90.00
#
_symmetry.space_group_name_H-M   'P 1'
#
loop_
_entity.id
_entity.type
_entity.pdbx_description
1 polymer ?
#
loop_
_entity_poly.entity_id
_entity_poly.type
_entity_poly.pdbx_seq_one_letter_code
_entity_poly.pdbx_strand_id
1 'polypeptide(L)' 'MARKQAARMLLASVGPAGEPYCIKLEGARSVEELTAHLGRAQALIANVKGQEAANRYAASIQALLG' A
#
# COMPACT_ATOMS: atom_id res chain seq x y z
N MET A 1 -1.43 12.08 6.71
CA MET A 1 -0.97 10.91 7.44
C MET A 1 -0.59 9.77 6.52
N ALA A 2 0.41 9.00 6.92
CA ALA A 2 0.96 7.94 6.07
C ALA A 2 -0.07 6.90 5.63
N ARG A 3 -0.99 6.52 6.52
CA ARG A 3 -2.01 5.51 6.21
C ARG A 3 -2.91 5.93 5.04
N LYS A 4 -3.38 7.16 5.06
CA LYS A 4 -4.24 7.68 3.99
C LYS A 4 -3.48 7.82 2.69
N GLN A 5 -2.24 8.27 2.75
CA GLN A 5 -1.42 8.41 1.56
C GLN A 5 -1.10 7.05 0.96
N ALA A 6 -0.81 6.05 1.79
CA ALA A 6 -0.56 4.69 1.32
C ALA A 6 -1.80 4.14 0.60
N ALA A 7 -2.98 4.36 1.16
CA ALA A 7 -4.23 3.92 0.54
C ALA A 7 -4.48 4.61 -0.79
N ARG A 8 -4.26 5.94 -0.85
CA ARG A 8 -4.43 6.69 -2.10
C ARG A 8 -3.47 6.23 -3.18
N MET A 9 -2.23 5.99 -2.81
CA MET A 9 -1.23 5.52 -3.76
C MET A 9 -1.57 4.14 -4.29
N LEU A 10 -2.10 3.28 -3.43
CA LEU A 10 -2.54 1.96 -3.84
C LEU A 10 -3.70 2.06 -4.85
N LEU A 11 -4.69 2.89 -4.56
CA LEU A 11 -5.81 3.10 -5.48
C LEU A 11 -5.34 3.67 -6.81
N ALA A 12 -4.38 4.59 -6.79
CA ALA A 12 -3.83 5.15 -8.01
C ALA A 12 -3.11 4.09 -8.83
N SER A 13 -2.51 3.10 -8.18
CA SER A 13 -1.77 2.05 -8.86
C SER A 13 -2.66 0.96 -9.44
N VAL A 14 -3.60 0.45 -8.65
CA VAL A 14 -4.40 -0.72 -9.04
C VAL A 14 -5.89 -0.45 -9.20
N GLY A 15 -6.34 0.77 -8.91
CA GLY A 15 -7.73 1.14 -9.05
C GLY A 15 -8.63 0.43 -8.05
N PRO A 16 -9.88 0.11 -8.44
CA PRO A 16 -10.87 -0.49 -7.52
C PRO A 16 -10.42 -1.79 -6.89
N ALA A 17 -9.52 -2.52 -7.51
CA ALA A 17 -9.00 -3.77 -6.95
C ALA A 17 -8.29 -3.54 -5.61
N GLY A 18 -7.78 -2.34 -5.36
CA GLY A 18 -7.10 -2.00 -4.12
C GLY A 18 -8.02 -1.57 -2.98
N GLU A 19 -9.32 -1.42 -3.24
CA GLU A 19 -10.25 -0.86 -2.26
C GLU A 19 -10.31 -1.64 -0.94
N PRO A 20 -10.44 -2.98 -0.94
CA PRO A 20 -10.42 -3.72 0.32
C PRO A 20 -9.13 -3.56 1.10
N TYR A 21 -8.02 -3.39 0.39
CA TYR A 21 -6.71 -3.18 1.01
C TYR A 21 -6.61 -1.79 1.62
N CYS A 22 -7.21 -0.79 0.96
CA CYS A 22 -7.23 0.58 1.47
C CYS A 22 -7.95 0.67 2.80
N ILE A 23 -9.06 -0.05 2.94
CA ILE A 23 -9.82 -0.08 4.18
C ILE A 23 -8.94 -0.61 5.31
N LYS A 24 -8.19 -1.67 5.05
CA LYS A 24 -7.29 -2.25 6.04
C LYS A 24 -6.13 -1.31 6.38
N LEU A 25 -5.56 -0.65 5.37
CA LEU A 25 -4.48 0.31 5.59
C LEU A 25 -4.93 1.46 6.48
N GLU A 26 -6.10 2.03 6.18
CA GLU A 26 -6.61 3.15 6.95
C GLU A 26 -7.01 2.76 8.36
N GLY A 27 -7.39 1.50 8.56
CA GLY A 27 -7.78 0.98 9.86
C GLY A 27 -6.63 0.44 10.71
N ALA A 28 -5.41 0.45 10.21
CA ALA A 28 -4.27 -0.08 10.94
C ALA A 28 -4.04 0.71 12.24
N ARG A 29 -3.86 0.00 13.33
CA ARG A 29 -3.72 0.60 14.66
C ARG A 29 -2.28 0.72 15.14
N SER A 30 -1.35 0.05 14.48
CA SER A 30 0.05 0.08 14.84
C SER A 30 0.92 0.06 13.59
N VAL A 31 2.19 0.38 13.76
CA VAL A 31 3.16 0.31 12.65
C VAL A 31 3.30 -1.13 12.16
N GLU A 32 3.28 -2.08 13.08
CA GLU A 32 3.37 -3.49 12.71
C GLU A 32 2.19 -3.94 11.85
N GLU A 33 0.98 -3.55 12.24
CA GLU A 33 -0.23 -3.85 11.49
C GLU A 33 -0.20 -3.18 10.13
N LEU A 34 0.20 -1.92 10.10
CA LEU A 34 0.33 -1.17 8.86
C LEU A 34 1.33 -1.85 7.92
N THR A 35 2.48 -2.26 8.44
CA THR A 35 3.51 -2.92 7.65
C THR A 35 3.01 -4.23 7.04
N ALA A 36 2.26 -5.00 7.81
CA ALA A 36 1.68 -6.26 7.32
C ALA A 36 0.72 -6.00 6.16
N HIS A 37 -0.14 -4.98 6.29
CA HIS A 37 -1.07 -4.65 5.21
C HIS A 37 -0.36 -4.06 4.00
N LEU A 38 0.69 -3.29 4.21
CA LEU A 38 1.51 -2.75 3.11
C LEU A 38 2.16 -3.88 2.31
N GLY A 39 2.62 -4.93 2.99
CA GLY A 39 3.18 -6.10 2.31
C GLY A 39 2.16 -6.76 1.38
N ARG A 40 0.92 -6.87 1.84
CA ARG A 40 -0.16 -7.44 1.02
C ARG A 40 -0.51 -6.52 -0.15
N ALA A 41 -0.55 -5.22 0.09
CA ALA A 41 -0.81 -4.24 -0.96
C ALA A 41 0.29 -4.29 -2.02
N GLN A 42 1.53 -4.43 -1.60
CA GLN A 42 2.66 -4.56 -2.51
C GLN A 42 2.52 -5.80 -3.39
N ALA A 43 2.11 -6.92 -2.80
CA ALA A 43 1.89 -8.15 -3.55
C ALA A 43 0.78 -7.97 -4.60
N LEU A 44 -0.28 -7.27 -4.24
CA LEU A 44 -1.35 -6.96 -5.20
C LEU A 44 -0.82 -6.14 -6.36
N ILE A 45 -0.03 -5.11 -6.09
CA ILE A 45 0.54 -4.28 -7.13
C ILE A 45 1.45 -5.11 -8.04
N ALA A 46 2.25 -6.00 -7.46
CA ALA A 46 3.12 -6.87 -8.23
C ALA A 46 2.33 -7.75 -9.20
N ASN A 47 1.18 -8.25 -8.76
CA ASN A 47 0.33 -9.09 -9.61
C ASN A 47 -0.37 -8.30 -10.71
N VAL A 48 -0.77 -7.07 -10.45
CA VAL A 48 -1.55 -6.27 -11.38
C VAL A 48 -0.67 -5.43 -12.30
N LYS A 49 0.36 -4.81 -11.76
CA LYS A 49 1.23 -3.86 -12.47
C LYS A 49 2.66 -4.34 -12.66
N GLY A 50 3.07 -5.40 -11.99
CA GLY A 50 4.42 -5.94 -12.08
C GLY A 50 5.28 -5.56 -10.89
N GLN A 51 6.41 -6.26 -10.77
CA GLN A 51 7.30 -6.14 -9.62
C GLN A 51 7.92 -4.73 -9.52
N GLU A 52 8.22 -4.11 -10.64
CA GLU A 52 8.81 -2.78 -10.64
C GLU A 52 7.88 -1.75 -10.01
N ALA A 53 6.58 -1.81 -10.36
CA ALA A 53 5.59 -0.93 -9.77
C ALA A 53 5.44 -1.18 -8.26
N ALA A 54 5.49 -2.45 -7.84
CA ALA A 54 5.44 -2.81 -6.43
C ALA A 54 6.65 -2.25 -5.68
N ASN A 55 7.82 -2.31 -6.30
CA ASN A 55 9.05 -1.78 -5.69
C ASN A 55 8.97 -0.27 -5.52
N ARG A 56 8.43 0.44 -6.50
CA ARG A 56 8.24 1.89 -6.41
C ARG A 56 7.27 2.26 -5.30
N TYR A 57 6.19 1.50 -5.18
CA TYR A 57 5.22 1.72 -4.12
C TYR A 57 5.88 1.54 -2.76
N ALA A 58 6.62 0.45 -2.57
CA ALA A 58 7.31 0.17 -1.33
C ALA A 58 8.30 1.29 -0.96
N ALA A 59 9.07 1.75 -1.94
CA ALA A 59 10.03 2.83 -1.72
C ALA A 59 9.33 4.12 -1.31
N SER A 60 8.22 4.46 -1.96
CA SER A 60 7.45 5.65 -1.63
C SER A 60 6.87 5.59 -0.22
N ILE A 61 6.36 4.42 0.16
CA ILE A 61 5.80 4.24 1.50
C ILE A 61 6.90 4.32 2.56
N GLN A 62 8.06 3.77 2.30
CA GLN A 62 9.19 3.87 3.23
C GLN A 62 9.60 5.32 3.45
N ALA A 63 9.58 6.13 2.39
CA ALA A 63 9.88 7.55 2.51
C ALA A 63 8.85 8.27 3.39
N LEU A 64 7.58 7.86 3.34
CA LEU A 64 6.53 8.44 4.17
C LEU A 64 6.67 8.02 5.64
N LEU A 65 7.10 6.78 5.89
CA LEU A 65 7.23 6.26 7.23
C LEU A 65 8.57 6.61 7.88
N GLY A 66 9.56 6.79 7.05
CA GLY A 66 10.90 7.15 7.49
C GLY A 66 11.03 8.61 7.83
#